data_13ea2bd1bd4ffbe48ed2fce67308370c
#
_entry.id   13ea2bd1bd4ffbe48ed2fce67308370c
#
_cell.length_a   1.000
_cell.length_b   1.000
_cell.length_c   1.000
_cell.angle_alpha   90.00
_cell.angle_beta   90.00
_cell.angle_gamma   90.00
#
_symmetry.space_group_name_H-M   'P 1'
#
loop_
_entity.id
_entity.type
_entity.pdbx_description
1 polymer ?
#
loop_
_entity_poly.entity_id
_entity_poly.type
_entity_poly.pdbx_seq_one_letter_code
_entity_poly.pdbx_strand_id
1 'polypeptide(L)'
;MQTSLKYRALSALKPSYVLSFLLGVILMLAFSKLGASNAQPPHHVYELRLYQVNEGKMDALRARFGNHTDAIFKRHNMKSIGYWSPEDAPSSQNLFVYILEHPSRQDAEENWAAFQADAEWQKVKAESEANGPLVDHIDRYFMDPTSFSTLQ
;
A
#
# COMPACT_ATOMS: atom_id res chain seq x y z
N MET A 1 -8.97 -62.90 49.67
CA MET A 1 -8.11 -61.74 49.28
C MET A 1 -9.02 -60.77 48.58
N GLN A 2 -9.55 -59.79 49.28
CA GLN A 2 -10.43 -58.74 48.75
C GLN A 2 -9.61 -57.45 48.61
N THR A 3 -9.40 -56.99 47.39
CA THR A 3 -8.79 -55.69 47.13
C THR A 3 -9.86 -54.62 47.05
N SER A 4 -9.91 -53.78 48.06
CA SER A 4 -10.80 -52.61 48.15
C SER A 4 -10.25 -51.51 47.26
N LEU A 5 -10.96 -51.19 46.13
CA LEU A 5 -10.73 -49.96 45.39
C LEU A 5 -11.34 -48.77 46.13
N LYS A 6 -10.47 -47.88 46.65
CA LYS A 6 -10.87 -46.59 47.22
C LYS A 6 -11.16 -45.62 46.05
N TYR A 7 -12.43 -45.34 45.80
CA TYR A 7 -12.83 -44.23 44.97
C TYR A 7 -12.50 -42.90 45.68
N ARG A 8 -11.57 -42.15 45.14
CA ARG A 8 -11.28 -40.77 45.55
C ARG A 8 -12.45 -39.90 45.09
N ALA A 9 -13.23 -39.38 46.01
CA ALA A 9 -14.28 -38.42 45.73
C ALA A 9 -13.64 -37.14 45.15
N LEU A 10 -14.04 -36.78 43.92
CA LEU A 10 -13.80 -35.44 43.38
C LEU A 10 -14.50 -34.43 44.25
N SER A 11 -13.75 -33.61 44.98
CA SER A 11 -14.28 -32.50 45.76
C SER A 11 -15.02 -31.55 44.79
N ALA A 12 -16.33 -31.37 45.00
CA ALA A 12 -17.16 -30.48 44.20
C ALA A 12 -16.62 -29.05 44.30
N LEU A 13 -16.28 -28.47 43.18
CA LEU A 13 -15.92 -27.06 43.04
C LEU A 13 -17.03 -26.20 43.63
N LYS A 14 -16.69 -25.28 44.54
CA LYS A 14 -17.69 -24.38 45.13
C LYS A 14 -18.39 -23.58 44.01
N PRO A 15 -19.72 -23.44 44.03
CA PRO A 15 -20.51 -22.78 42.99
C PRO A 15 -20.06 -21.36 42.72
N SER A 16 -19.42 -20.70 43.68
CA SER A 16 -18.84 -19.36 43.50
C SER A 16 -17.71 -19.29 42.45
N TYR A 17 -16.91 -20.34 42.30
CA TYR A 17 -15.82 -20.36 41.30
C TYR A 17 -16.34 -20.60 39.89
N VAL A 18 -17.42 -21.38 39.74
CA VAL A 18 -18.07 -21.61 38.42
C VAL A 18 -18.74 -20.32 37.94
N LEU A 19 -19.38 -19.57 38.83
CA LEU A 19 -20.02 -18.30 38.48
C LEU A 19 -18.99 -17.24 38.08
N SER A 20 -17.86 -17.14 38.80
CA SER A 20 -16.78 -16.21 38.48
C SER A 20 -16.10 -16.54 37.11
N PHE A 21 -15.94 -17.83 36.81
CA PHE A 21 -15.37 -18.27 35.54
C PHE A 21 -16.31 -17.94 34.36
N LEU A 22 -17.61 -18.20 34.50
CA LEU A 22 -18.61 -17.87 33.49
C LEU A 22 -18.72 -16.36 33.26
N LEU A 23 -18.66 -15.55 34.33
CA LEU A 23 -18.66 -14.09 34.22
C LEU A 23 -17.41 -13.57 33.47
N GLY A 24 -16.23 -14.15 33.74
CA GLY A 24 -14.97 -13.84 33.04
C GLY A 24 -15.00 -14.17 31.54
N VAL A 25 -15.57 -15.32 31.17
CA VAL A 25 -15.73 -15.75 29.78
C VAL A 25 -16.71 -14.84 29.04
N ILE A 26 -17.83 -14.46 29.66
CA ILE A 26 -18.80 -13.54 29.06
C ILE A 26 -18.18 -12.15 28.83
N LEU A 27 -17.40 -11.67 29.81
CA LEU A 27 -16.68 -10.38 29.66
C LEU A 27 -15.64 -10.43 28.57
N MET A 28 -14.90 -11.52 28.38
CA MET A 28 -13.90 -11.70 27.34
C MET A 28 -14.54 -11.77 25.94
N LEU A 29 -15.71 -12.42 25.82
CA LEU A 29 -16.50 -12.47 24.58
C LEU A 29 -17.13 -11.11 24.24
N ALA A 30 -17.47 -10.28 25.22
CA ALA A 30 -17.97 -8.93 25.00
C ALA A 30 -16.85 -7.99 24.50
N PHE A 31 -15.65 -8.09 25.06
CA PHE A 31 -14.50 -7.30 24.60
C PHE A 31 -14.02 -7.69 23.18
N SER A 32 -14.15 -8.95 22.77
CA SER A 32 -13.80 -9.37 21.40
C SER A 32 -14.75 -8.82 20.34
N LYS A 33 -15.96 -8.37 20.71
CA LYS A 33 -16.90 -7.71 19.80
C LYS A 33 -16.74 -6.19 19.71
N LEU A 34 -16.09 -5.56 20.69
CA LEU A 34 -15.80 -4.12 20.66
C LEU A 34 -14.62 -3.76 19.73
N GLY A 35 -13.82 -4.75 19.30
CA GLY A 35 -12.72 -4.59 18.37
C GLY A 35 -13.07 -4.82 16.90
N ALA A 36 -14.34 -4.99 16.55
CA ALA A 36 -14.75 -4.87 15.16
C ALA A 36 -14.65 -3.40 14.75
N SER A 37 -13.41 -2.97 14.48
CA SER A 37 -13.15 -1.78 13.70
C SER A 37 -14.11 -1.83 12.50
N ASN A 38 -14.87 -0.78 12.26
CA ASN A 38 -15.47 -0.51 10.99
C ASN A 38 -14.30 -0.29 10.01
N ALA A 39 -13.65 -1.36 9.59
CA ALA A 39 -12.74 -1.32 8.48
C ALA A 39 -13.59 -0.87 7.29
N GLN A 40 -13.52 0.42 6.98
CA GLN A 40 -13.98 0.87 5.67
C GLN A 40 -13.40 -0.09 4.63
N PRO A 41 -14.17 -0.46 3.59
CA PRO A 41 -13.60 -1.23 2.50
C PRO A 41 -12.32 -0.55 2.04
N PRO A 42 -11.29 -1.30 1.63
CA PRO A 42 -10.02 -0.73 1.23
C PRO A 42 -10.29 0.34 0.17
N HIS A 43 -10.03 1.57 0.56
CA HIS A 43 -10.26 2.74 -0.27
C HIS A 43 -8.99 2.98 -1.06
N HIS A 44 -9.01 2.60 -2.33
CA HIS A 44 -7.86 2.83 -3.20
C HIS A 44 -7.63 4.32 -3.39
N VAL A 45 -6.38 4.72 -3.33
CA VAL A 45 -5.92 6.08 -3.54
C VAL A 45 -5.18 6.16 -4.86
N TYR A 46 -5.51 7.14 -5.68
CA TYR A 46 -4.84 7.35 -6.95
C TYR A 46 -3.85 8.50 -6.84
N GLU A 47 -2.63 8.28 -7.30
CA GLU A 47 -1.57 9.28 -7.28
C GLU A 47 -1.29 9.76 -8.69
N LEU A 48 -1.74 10.97 -9.01
CA LEU A 48 -1.38 11.67 -10.24
C LEU A 48 -0.01 12.30 -10.09
N ARG A 49 0.84 12.09 -11.08
CA ARG A 49 2.16 12.72 -11.17
C ARG A 49 2.33 13.41 -12.52
N LEU A 50 2.70 14.68 -12.42
CA LEU A 50 3.00 15.53 -13.57
C LEU A 50 4.48 15.85 -13.51
N TYR A 51 5.24 15.32 -14.48
CA TYR A 51 6.68 15.53 -14.55
C TYR A 51 6.97 16.63 -15.57
N GLN A 52 7.49 17.76 -15.10
CA GLN A 52 8.06 18.77 -15.98
C GLN A 52 9.45 18.29 -16.40
N VAL A 53 9.57 17.96 -17.67
CA VAL A 53 10.76 17.33 -18.26
C VAL A 53 11.69 18.40 -18.80
N ASN A 54 12.98 18.27 -18.56
CA ASN A 54 13.99 19.17 -19.09
C ASN A 54 14.06 19.08 -20.61
N GLU A 55 14.47 20.17 -21.24
CA GLU A 55 14.58 20.26 -22.70
C GLU A 55 15.43 19.12 -23.28
N GLY A 56 14.91 18.47 -24.32
CA GLY A 56 15.55 17.33 -25.01
C GLY A 56 15.64 16.04 -24.19
N LYS A 57 15.02 15.95 -23.01
CA LYS A 57 15.10 14.76 -22.12
C LYS A 57 13.89 13.83 -22.19
N MET A 58 12.85 14.17 -22.94
CA MET A 58 11.60 13.40 -22.98
C MET A 58 11.81 11.95 -23.42
N ASP A 59 12.57 11.71 -24.47
CA ASP A 59 12.80 10.36 -24.99
C ASP A 59 13.60 9.49 -24.00
N ALA A 60 14.60 10.08 -23.33
CA ALA A 60 15.35 9.42 -22.27
C ALA A 60 14.45 9.07 -21.07
N LEU A 61 13.53 9.96 -20.70
CA LEU A 61 12.57 9.72 -19.64
C LEU A 61 11.61 8.57 -20.00
N ARG A 62 11.03 8.60 -21.21
CA ARG A 62 10.16 7.53 -21.72
C ARG A 62 10.88 6.18 -21.74
N ALA A 63 12.14 6.16 -22.24
CA ALA A 63 12.94 4.94 -22.25
C ALA A 63 13.20 4.40 -20.83
N ARG A 64 13.53 5.27 -19.86
CA ARG A 64 13.69 4.88 -18.45
C ARG A 64 12.40 4.25 -17.88
N PHE A 65 11.25 4.87 -18.16
CA PHE A 65 9.97 4.34 -17.68
C PHE A 65 9.63 3.01 -18.33
N GLY A 66 9.69 2.91 -19.66
CA GLY A 66 9.29 1.72 -20.41
C GLY A 66 10.22 0.52 -20.17
N ASN A 67 11.52 0.77 -20.03
CA ASN A 67 12.51 -0.32 -19.90
C ASN A 67 12.74 -0.76 -18.45
N HIS A 68 12.48 0.12 -17.47
CA HIS A 68 12.88 -0.14 -16.07
C HIS A 68 11.82 0.27 -15.05
N THR A 69 11.42 1.55 -15.01
CA THR A 69 10.67 2.13 -13.90
C THR A 69 9.34 1.41 -13.65
N ASP A 70 8.58 1.09 -14.70
CA ASP A 70 7.29 0.40 -14.56
C ASP A 70 7.44 -1.01 -13.95
N ALA A 71 8.48 -1.74 -14.33
CA ALA A 71 8.77 -3.06 -13.75
C ALA A 71 9.17 -2.95 -12.27
N ILE A 72 9.95 -1.91 -11.91
CA ILE A 72 10.35 -1.66 -10.52
C ILE A 72 9.13 -1.21 -9.69
N PHE A 73 8.25 -0.37 -10.22
CA PHE A 73 6.97 -0.02 -9.58
C PHE A 73 6.16 -1.26 -9.22
N LYS A 74 5.96 -2.16 -10.18
CA LYS A 74 5.22 -3.42 -9.95
C LYS A 74 5.83 -4.28 -8.84
N ARG A 75 7.16 -4.34 -8.76
CA ARG A 75 7.89 -5.07 -7.72
C ARG A 75 7.66 -4.48 -6.32
N HIS A 76 7.40 -3.18 -6.24
CA HIS A 76 7.11 -2.45 -5.00
C HIS A 76 5.60 -2.19 -4.79
N ASN A 77 4.73 -3.01 -5.34
CA ASN A 77 3.26 -2.93 -5.20
C ASN A 77 2.66 -1.58 -5.63
N MET A 78 3.32 -0.88 -6.56
CA MET A 78 2.84 0.37 -7.13
C MET A 78 2.21 0.06 -8.49
N LYS A 79 0.89 0.01 -8.53
CA LYS A 79 0.14 -0.35 -9.75
C LYS A 79 0.00 0.86 -10.65
N SER A 80 0.60 0.83 -11.84
CA SER A 80 0.40 1.87 -12.84
C SER A 80 -0.96 1.72 -13.54
N ILE A 81 -1.72 2.80 -13.57
CA ILE A 81 -2.98 2.91 -14.34
C ILE A 81 -2.66 3.25 -15.79
N GLY A 82 -1.70 4.13 -16.01
CA GLY A 82 -1.25 4.50 -17.34
C GLY A 82 -0.25 5.64 -17.34
N TYR A 83 0.29 5.88 -18.53
CA TYR A 83 1.30 6.91 -18.82
C TYR A 83 0.87 7.69 -20.05
N TRP A 84 0.99 9.02 -19.99
CA TRP A 84 0.59 9.90 -21.07
C TRP A 84 1.61 10.99 -21.33
N SER A 85 1.66 11.45 -22.56
CA SER A 85 2.23 12.74 -22.95
C SER A 85 1.17 13.49 -23.76
N PRO A 86 1.03 14.80 -23.58
CA PRO A 86 0.17 15.60 -24.45
C PRO A 86 0.54 15.44 -25.93
N GLU A 87 -0.42 15.61 -26.83
CA GLU A 87 -0.19 15.57 -28.28
C GLU A 87 0.35 16.90 -28.78
N ASP A 88 -0.10 18.01 -28.22
CA ASP A 88 0.21 19.35 -28.68
C ASP A 88 1.47 19.95 -28.04
N ALA A 89 2.25 20.68 -28.82
CA ALA A 89 3.36 21.49 -28.33
C ALA A 89 2.84 22.74 -27.57
N PRO A 90 3.57 23.23 -26.58
CA PRO A 90 4.89 22.74 -26.14
C PRO A 90 4.81 21.53 -25.22
N SER A 91 3.62 21.22 -24.67
CA SER A 91 3.45 20.21 -23.60
C SER A 91 3.86 18.80 -24.04
N SER A 92 3.75 18.45 -25.32
CA SER A 92 4.22 17.16 -25.85
C SER A 92 5.73 16.96 -25.71
N GLN A 93 6.48 18.04 -25.52
CA GLN A 93 7.94 18.01 -25.42
C GLN A 93 8.46 18.03 -23.99
N ASN A 94 7.64 18.50 -23.05
CA ASN A 94 8.10 18.79 -21.69
C ASN A 94 7.18 18.30 -20.58
N LEU A 95 6.02 17.69 -20.87
CA LEU A 95 5.11 17.15 -19.87
C LEU A 95 4.92 15.65 -20.02
N PHE A 96 5.26 14.90 -18.96
CA PHE A 96 5.00 13.46 -18.87
C PHE A 96 4.08 13.21 -17.66
N VAL A 97 3.00 12.48 -17.88
CA VAL A 97 1.93 12.28 -16.91
C VAL A 97 1.75 10.80 -16.63
N TYR A 98 1.54 10.43 -15.38
CA TYR A 98 1.11 9.07 -15.04
C TYR A 98 0.28 9.03 -13.78
N ILE A 99 -0.46 7.94 -13.63
CA ILE A 99 -1.29 7.66 -12.45
C ILE A 99 -0.89 6.31 -11.89
N LEU A 100 -0.67 6.29 -10.57
CA LEU A 100 -0.52 5.06 -9.78
C LEU A 100 -1.76 4.83 -8.94
N GLU A 101 -2.08 3.57 -8.70
CA GLU A 101 -3.08 3.13 -7.74
C GLU A 101 -2.37 2.51 -6.54
N HIS A 102 -2.81 2.88 -5.33
CA HIS A 102 -2.30 2.35 -4.08
C HIS A 102 -3.47 1.84 -3.21
N PRO A 103 -3.29 0.79 -2.42
CA PRO A 103 -4.32 0.30 -1.50
C PRO A 103 -4.73 1.34 -0.46
N SER A 104 -3.80 2.20 -0.04
CA SER A 104 -4.02 3.32 0.86
C SER A 104 -2.95 4.40 0.69
N ARG A 105 -3.17 5.55 1.33
CA ARG A 105 -2.15 6.62 1.42
C ARG A 105 -0.89 6.16 2.16
N GLN A 106 -1.04 5.36 3.21
CA GLN A 106 0.09 4.81 3.96
C GLN A 106 0.90 3.85 3.10
N ASP A 107 0.23 2.91 2.40
CA ASP A 107 0.91 1.99 1.47
C ASP A 107 1.68 2.75 0.39
N ALA A 108 1.12 3.86 -0.14
CA ALA A 108 1.83 4.69 -1.10
C ALA A 108 3.16 5.21 -0.54
N GLU A 109 3.17 5.72 0.68
CA GLU A 109 4.37 6.27 1.32
C GLU A 109 5.41 5.17 1.58
N GLU A 110 4.99 4.00 2.07
CA GLU A 110 5.86 2.86 2.31
C GLU A 110 6.46 2.30 1.00
N ASN A 111 5.63 2.14 -0.03
CA ASN A 111 6.05 1.64 -1.34
C ASN A 111 7.02 2.61 -2.03
N TRP A 112 6.77 3.93 -1.93
CA TRP A 112 7.70 4.93 -2.42
C TRP A 112 9.05 4.89 -1.70
N ALA A 113 9.07 4.71 -0.39
CA ALA A 113 10.31 4.58 0.37
C ALA A 113 11.10 3.34 -0.07
N ALA A 114 10.42 2.20 -0.26
CA ALA A 114 11.02 0.96 -0.74
C ALA A 114 11.56 1.10 -2.18
N PHE A 115 10.80 1.74 -3.08
CA PHE A 115 11.23 2.04 -4.44
C PHE A 115 12.48 2.93 -4.48
N GLN A 116 12.54 3.99 -3.67
CA GLN A 116 13.70 4.88 -3.62
C GLN A 116 14.95 4.18 -3.08
N ALA A 117 14.79 3.19 -2.21
CA ALA A 117 15.89 2.38 -1.67
C ALA A 117 16.32 1.23 -2.59
N ASP A 118 15.58 0.95 -3.66
CA ASP A 118 15.88 -0.15 -4.59
C ASP A 118 17.19 0.11 -5.35
N ALA A 119 18.12 -0.85 -5.28
CA ALA A 119 19.44 -0.72 -5.87
C ALA A 119 19.41 -0.63 -7.41
N GLU A 120 18.45 -1.32 -8.07
CA GLU A 120 18.26 -1.23 -9.51
C GLU A 120 17.76 0.15 -9.91
N TRP A 121 16.76 0.69 -9.15
CA TRP A 121 16.29 2.05 -9.36
C TRP A 121 17.42 3.08 -9.24
N GLN A 122 18.20 3.00 -8.18
CA GLN A 122 19.33 3.93 -7.96
C GLN A 122 20.32 3.88 -9.11
N LYS A 123 20.67 2.69 -9.60
CA LYS A 123 21.54 2.48 -10.74
C LYS A 123 20.94 3.08 -12.02
N VAL A 124 19.71 2.71 -12.35
CA VAL A 124 18.99 3.18 -13.56
C VAL A 124 18.85 4.70 -13.55
N LYS A 125 18.53 5.29 -12.39
CA LYS A 125 18.45 6.73 -12.22
C LYS A 125 19.80 7.38 -12.50
N ALA A 126 20.87 6.91 -11.87
CA ALA A 126 22.21 7.47 -12.06
C ALA A 126 22.68 7.37 -13.52
N GLU A 127 22.45 6.23 -14.19
CA GLU A 127 22.83 6.02 -15.58
C GLU A 127 22.04 6.95 -16.53
N SER A 128 20.72 7.05 -16.34
CA SER A 128 19.86 7.89 -17.20
C SER A 128 20.10 9.40 -16.99
N GLU A 129 20.60 9.80 -15.85
CA GLU A 129 20.89 11.19 -15.47
C GLU A 129 22.38 11.55 -15.54
N ALA A 130 23.23 10.69 -16.11
CA ALA A 130 24.68 10.95 -16.25
C ALA A 130 25.00 12.25 -17.00
N ASN A 131 24.10 12.69 -17.89
CA ASN A 131 24.18 13.93 -18.64
C ASN A 131 23.21 15.01 -18.14
N GLY A 132 22.96 15.02 -16.84
CA GLY A 132 22.06 15.95 -16.17
C GLY A 132 20.66 15.37 -15.89
N PRO A 133 19.89 16.03 -15.01
CA PRO A 133 18.59 15.57 -14.60
C PRO A 133 17.60 15.49 -15.77
N LEU A 134 16.76 14.45 -15.78
CA LEU A 134 15.72 14.31 -16.78
C LEU A 134 14.50 15.19 -16.48
N VAL A 135 14.23 15.44 -15.20
CA VAL A 135 13.04 16.13 -14.71
C VAL A 135 13.44 17.36 -13.91
N ASP A 136 12.80 18.49 -14.19
CA ASP A 136 12.98 19.73 -13.46
C ASP A 136 12.21 19.69 -12.13
N HIS A 137 10.91 19.46 -12.19
CA HIS A 137 10.07 19.29 -10.99
C HIS A 137 8.92 18.31 -11.23
N ILE A 138 8.27 17.93 -10.14
CA ILE A 138 7.18 16.97 -10.12
C ILE A 138 6.04 17.53 -9.28
N ASP A 139 4.89 17.75 -9.91
CA ASP A 139 3.65 17.95 -9.18
C ASP A 139 3.02 16.61 -8.86
N ARG A 140 2.51 16.48 -7.63
CA ARG A 140 1.93 15.26 -7.12
C ARG A 140 0.61 15.52 -6.43
N TYR A 141 -0.42 14.77 -6.84
CA TYR A 141 -1.75 14.86 -6.25
C TYR A 141 -2.23 13.47 -5.85
N PHE A 142 -2.64 13.32 -4.61
CA PHE A 142 -3.39 12.14 -4.20
C PHE A 142 -4.88 12.43 -4.36
N MET A 143 -5.58 11.48 -4.94
CA MET A 143 -6.96 11.65 -5.35
C MET A 143 -7.80 10.48 -4.86
N ASP A 144 -8.99 10.80 -4.37
CA ASP A 144 -10.03 9.83 -4.06
C ASP A 144 -11.00 9.75 -5.26
N PRO A 145 -11.40 8.56 -5.69
CA PRO A 145 -12.41 8.45 -6.73
C PRO A 145 -13.74 9.03 -6.27
N THR A 146 -14.42 9.73 -7.15
CA THR A 146 -15.80 10.19 -6.89
C THR A 146 -16.77 9.03 -6.99
N SER A 147 -17.96 9.17 -6.39
CA SER A 147 -18.98 8.11 -6.39
C SER A 147 -19.48 7.69 -7.78
N PHE A 148 -19.23 8.50 -8.82
CA PHE A 148 -19.56 8.21 -10.21
C PHE A 148 -18.33 7.80 -11.06
N SER A 149 -17.16 7.62 -10.44
CA SER A 149 -15.96 7.12 -11.11
C SER A 149 -16.10 5.63 -11.43
N THR A 150 -15.58 5.21 -12.57
CA THR A 150 -15.43 3.78 -12.92
C THR A 150 -14.26 3.13 -12.20
N LEU A 151 -13.30 3.92 -11.70
CA LEU A 151 -12.24 3.49 -10.80
C LEU A 151 -12.72 3.70 -9.35
N GLN A 152 -12.62 2.65 -8.51
CA GLN A 152 -13.03 2.69 -7.10
C GLN A 152 -11.88 2.23 -6.20
#